data_5afd3cb60e2e0bb67e7112d3537a2114
#
_entry.id   5afd3cb60e2e0bb67e7112d3537a2114
#
_cell.length_a   1.000
_cell.length_b   1.000
_cell.length_c   1.000
_cell.angle_alpha   90.00
_cell.angle_beta   90.00
_cell.angle_gamma   90.00
#
_symmetry.space_group_name_H-M   'P 1'
#
loop_
_entity.id
_entity.type
_entity.pdbx_description
1 polymer ?
#
loop_
_entity_poly.entity_id
_entity_poly.type
_entity_poly.pdbx_seq_one_letter_code
_entity_poly.pdbx_strand_id
1 'polypeptide(L)' 'MGYTPTNLRLALTKLGITQAALARFLGVAERTLRQWLNEDLESRNHADMPLKQWRKVLELLEVGEV' A
#
# COMPACT_ATOMS: atom_id res chain seq x y z
N MET A 1 -2.63 -12.51 -3.88
CA MET A 1 -3.32 -11.66 -2.89
C MET A 1 -3.80 -10.38 -3.57
N GLY A 2 -5.08 -10.08 -3.50
CA GLY A 2 -5.64 -8.87 -4.10
C GLY A 2 -5.46 -7.65 -3.19
N TYR A 3 -5.61 -6.47 -3.77
CA TYR A 3 -5.58 -5.25 -2.98
C TYR A 3 -6.83 -5.14 -2.11
N THR A 4 -6.61 -4.90 -0.82
CA THR A 4 -7.56 -4.33 0.12
C THR A 4 -6.77 -3.42 1.06
N PRO A 5 -7.40 -2.43 1.72
CA PRO A 5 -6.68 -1.63 2.71
C PRO A 5 -6.01 -2.48 3.78
N THR A 6 -6.67 -3.54 4.24
CA THR A 6 -6.11 -4.47 5.22
C THR A 6 -4.88 -5.18 4.68
N ASN A 7 -4.93 -5.68 3.44
CA ASN A 7 -3.79 -6.35 2.81
C ASN A 7 -2.62 -5.40 2.61
N LEU A 8 -2.90 -4.14 2.25
CA LEU A 8 -1.84 -3.14 2.12
C LEU A 8 -1.17 -2.86 3.46
N ARG A 9 -1.95 -2.77 4.54
CA ARG A 9 -1.42 -2.60 5.89
C ARG A 9 -0.57 -3.80 6.32
N LEU A 10 -1.02 -5.01 6.01
CA LEU A 10 -0.24 -6.23 6.28
C LEU A 10 1.09 -6.22 5.51
N ALA A 11 1.06 -5.77 4.27
CA ALA A 11 2.28 -5.66 3.46
C ALA A 11 3.29 -4.71 4.11
N LEU A 12 2.85 -3.55 4.58
CA LEU A 12 3.72 -2.62 5.31
C LEU A 12 4.35 -3.27 6.53
N THR A 13 3.56 -4.01 7.30
CA THR A 13 4.04 -4.71 8.48
C THR A 13 5.08 -5.75 8.11
N LYS A 14 4.83 -6.55 7.09
CA LYS A 14 5.78 -7.58 6.63
C LYS A 14 7.07 -6.98 6.12
N LEU A 15 6.98 -5.87 5.38
CA LEU A 15 8.15 -5.19 4.84
C LEU A 15 8.94 -4.45 5.93
N GLY A 16 8.29 -4.11 7.04
CA GLY A 16 8.93 -3.38 8.12
C GLY A 16 9.33 -1.96 7.74
N ILE A 17 8.60 -1.34 6.82
CA ILE A 17 8.88 0.02 6.35
C ILE A 17 7.76 0.98 6.75
N THR A 18 8.06 2.28 6.74
CA THR A 18 7.08 3.32 7.03
C THR A 18 6.20 3.60 5.82
N GLN A 19 5.05 4.25 6.07
CA GLN A 19 4.19 4.73 4.98
C GLN A 19 4.94 5.71 4.08
N ALA A 20 5.73 6.59 4.67
CA ALA A 20 6.53 7.56 3.92
C ALA A 20 7.52 6.85 2.97
N ALA A 21 8.18 5.81 3.45
CA ALA A 21 9.13 5.05 2.65
C ALA A 21 8.43 4.34 1.48
N LEU A 22 7.27 3.73 1.74
CA LEU A 22 6.52 3.06 0.68
C LEU A 22 6.00 4.06 -0.35
N ALA A 23 5.47 5.20 0.10
CA ALA A 23 4.99 6.24 -0.82
C ALA A 23 6.12 6.72 -1.74
N ARG A 24 7.31 6.91 -1.19
CA ARG A 24 8.48 7.31 -1.97
C ARG A 24 8.85 6.25 -3.01
N PHE A 25 8.83 4.98 -2.62
CA PHE A 25 9.12 3.88 -3.54
C PHE A 25 8.12 3.83 -4.69
N LEU A 26 6.83 4.01 -4.38
CA LEU A 26 5.77 3.98 -5.37
C LEU A 26 5.68 5.26 -6.21
N GLY A 27 6.38 6.31 -5.81
CA GLY A 27 6.36 7.59 -6.52
C GLY A 27 5.07 8.37 -6.33
N VAL A 28 4.40 8.21 -5.18
CA VAL A 28 3.15 8.90 -4.86
C VAL A 28 3.30 9.72 -3.59
N ALA A 29 2.38 10.66 -3.39
CA ALA A 29 2.33 11.44 -2.16
C ALA A 29 1.92 10.53 -0.99
N GLU A 30 2.47 10.80 0.19
CA GLU A 30 2.11 10.07 1.40
C GLU A 30 0.61 10.14 1.68
N ARG A 31 -0.01 11.30 1.40
CA ARG A 31 -1.45 11.47 1.52
C ARG A 31 -2.22 10.47 0.65
N THR A 32 -1.76 10.24 -0.57
CA THR A 32 -2.38 9.28 -1.48
C THR A 32 -2.30 7.87 -0.90
N LEU A 33 -1.16 7.49 -0.36
CA LEU A 33 -1.01 6.18 0.26
C LEU A 33 -1.94 6.03 1.46
N ARG A 34 -2.08 7.07 2.28
CA ARG A 34 -3.01 7.03 3.42
C ARG A 34 -4.46 6.83 2.97
N GLN A 35 -4.85 7.41 1.83
CA GLN A 35 -6.18 7.18 1.26
C GLN A 35 -6.37 5.71 0.87
N TRP A 36 -5.34 5.09 0.34
CA TRP A 36 -5.39 3.66 -0.01
C TRP A 36 -5.43 2.76 1.22
N LEU A 37 -4.88 3.21 2.35
CA LEU A 37 -4.88 2.48 3.61
C LEU A 37 -6.15 2.67 4.42
N ASN A 38 -7.01 3.62 4.05
CA ASN A 38 -8.24 3.90 4.77
C ASN A 38 -9.21 2.74 4.63
N GLU A 39 -9.52 2.06 5.75
CA GLU A 39 -10.38 0.89 5.77
C GLU A 39 -11.87 1.22 5.67
N ASP A 40 -12.24 2.49 5.86
CA ASP A 40 -13.62 2.95 5.68
C ASP A 40 -13.87 3.22 4.20
N LEU A 41 -14.42 2.22 3.51
CA LEU A 41 -14.64 2.27 2.07
C LEU A 41 -15.66 3.32 1.64
N GLU A 42 -16.48 3.81 2.58
CA GLU A 42 -17.48 4.84 2.31
C GLU A 42 -16.96 6.24 2.61
N SER A 43 -15.78 6.35 3.21
CA SER A 43 -15.19 7.64 3.53
C SER A 43 -14.75 8.39 2.27
N ARG A 44 -14.91 9.71 2.31
CA ARG A 44 -14.36 10.58 1.24
C ARG A 44 -12.84 10.52 1.16
N ASN A 45 -12.20 10.08 2.25
CA ASN A 45 -10.75 9.96 2.33
C ASN A 45 -10.24 8.60 1.88
N HIS A 46 -11.15 7.73 1.42
CA HIS A 46 -10.75 6.46 0.85
C HIS A 46 -10.55 6.58 -0.67
N ALA A 47 -9.52 5.93 -1.18
CA ALA A 47 -9.34 5.73 -2.61
C ALA A 47 -8.77 4.34 -2.82
N ASP A 48 -9.17 3.68 -3.91
CA ASP A 48 -8.66 2.36 -4.25
C ASP A 48 -7.28 2.47 -4.89
N MET A 49 -6.38 1.60 -4.45
CA MET A 49 -5.04 1.54 -5.02
C MET A 49 -5.10 0.97 -6.44
N PRO A 50 -4.49 1.65 -7.43
CA PRO A 50 -4.40 1.09 -8.78
C PRO A 50 -3.67 -0.25 -8.78
N LEU A 51 -4.11 -1.18 -9.60
CA LEU A 51 -3.51 -2.51 -9.70
C LEU A 51 -2.02 -2.43 -10.04
N LYS A 52 -1.63 -1.50 -10.88
CA LYS A 52 -0.23 -1.29 -11.25
C LYS A 52 0.64 -1.01 -10.02
N GLN A 53 0.14 -0.19 -9.10
CA GLN A 53 0.87 0.12 -7.86
C GLN A 53 0.86 -1.09 -6.90
N TRP A 54 -0.25 -1.80 -6.82
CA TRP A 54 -0.34 -2.99 -5.99
C TRP A 54 0.66 -4.06 -6.43
N ARG A 55 0.86 -4.22 -7.74
CA ARG A 55 1.86 -5.17 -8.26
C ARG A 55 3.27 -4.83 -7.78
N LYS A 56 3.60 -3.54 -7.69
CA LYS A 56 4.90 -3.12 -7.16
C LYS A 56 5.07 -3.53 -5.70
N VAL A 57 4.01 -3.43 -4.90
CA VAL A 57 4.03 -3.87 -3.51
C VAL A 57 4.25 -5.37 -3.43
N LEU A 58 3.56 -6.14 -4.26
CA LEU A 58 3.72 -7.60 -4.30
C LEU A 58 5.15 -8.00 -4.68
N GLU A 59 5.76 -7.29 -5.62
CA GLU A 59 7.15 -7.53 -6.01
C GLU A 59 8.10 -7.29 -4.82
N LEU A 60 7.87 -6.24 -4.05
CA LEU A 60 8.66 -5.98 -2.84
C LEU A 60 8.53 -7.10 -1.82
N LEU A 61 7.31 -7.63 -1.65
CA LEU A 61 7.07 -8.74 -0.73
C LEU A 61 7.83 -9.99 -1.16
N GLU A 62 7.86 -10.29 -2.46
CA GLU A 62 8.61 -11.43 -2.98
C GLU A 62 10.10 -11.29 -2.70
N VAL A 63 10.67 -10.12 -2.95
CA VAL A 63 12.09 -9.84 -2.69
C VAL A 63 12.39 -9.93 -1.19
N GLY A 64 11.48 -9.46 -0.36
CA GLY A 64 11.67 -9.46 1.09
C GLY A 64 11.57 -10.83 1.74
N GLU A 65 11.07 -11.84 1.03
CA GLU A 65 10.89 -13.19 1.56
C GLU A 65 12.12 -14.10 1.32
N VAL A 66 13.13 -13.58 0.66
CA VAL A 66 14.35 -14.36 0.36
C VAL A 66 15.25 -14.47 1.59
#